data_6da0172127818074fce66ad254eba61a
#
_entry.id   6da0172127818074fce66ad254eba61a
#
_cell.length_a   1.000
_cell.length_b   1.000
_cell.length_c   1.000
_cell.angle_alpha   90.00
_cell.angle_beta   90.00
_cell.angle_gamma   90.00
#
_symmetry.space_group_name_H-M   'P 1'
#
loop_
_entity.id
_entity.type
_entity.pdbx_description
1 polymer ?
#
loop_
_entity_poly.entity_id
_entity_poly.type
_entity_poly.pdbx_seq_one_letter_code
_entity_poly.pdbx_strand_id
1 'polypeptide(L)'
;MVFWGLALLLTAAALGFVLHGLRRGGGTRRRAVVWVIAAAVPLAAAALYYAFGTPQAVDSSSELGPDIAPTTAADYVTRLEAHLKRQPRDARGWVLLGRAHAEASRFDAAAAAFAQAIAVSPDKVAKDPAVLCEYADVLAMQQGGRLSGKPLQLITRALELNSRHPMALEMAGSAAYEEGRYEQAIHYWGELLPQLRPGSRRHTELTAAMERARLQAQSAPQR
;
A
#
# COMPACT_ATOMS: atom_id res chain seq x y z
N MET A 1 -6.49 -4.02 -15.49
CA MET A 1 -6.17 -3.72 -16.90
C MET A 1 -5.10 -4.64 -17.51
N VAL A 2 -4.07 -5.06 -16.76
CA VAL A 2 -2.98 -5.94 -17.26
C VAL A 2 -3.48 -7.32 -17.71
N PHE A 3 -4.48 -7.89 -17.03
CA PHE A 3 -5.04 -9.21 -17.34
C PHE A 3 -5.72 -9.27 -18.72
N TRP A 4 -6.50 -8.26 -19.09
CA TRP A 4 -7.16 -8.17 -20.40
C TRP A 4 -6.16 -7.99 -21.54
N GLY A 5 -5.05 -7.27 -21.29
CA GLY A 5 -3.95 -7.13 -22.24
C GLY A 5 -3.26 -8.47 -22.53
N LEU A 6 -3.01 -9.27 -21.49
CA LEU A 6 -2.37 -10.61 -21.63
C LEU A 6 -3.29 -11.62 -22.33
N ALA A 7 -4.58 -11.59 -22.02
CA ALA A 7 -5.58 -12.44 -22.66
C ALA A 7 -5.73 -12.11 -24.16
N LEU A 8 -5.76 -10.81 -24.52
CA LEU A 8 -5.77 -10.38 -25.93
C LEU A 8 -4.48 -10.75 -26.67
N LEU A 9 -3.33 -10.67 -26.03
CA LEU A 9 -2.04 -11.00 -26.64
C LEU A 9 -1.91 -12.51 -26.88
N LEU A 10 -2.38 -13.35 -25.96
CA LEU A 10 -2.42 -14.80 -26.11
C LEU A 10 -3.42 -15.23 -27.19
N THR A 11 -4.59 -14.61 -27.29
CA THR A 11 -5.57 -14.88 -28.34
C THR A 11 -5.06 -14.45 -29.71
N ALA A 12 -4.38 -13.29 -29.80
CA ALA A 12 -3.76 -12.83 -31.05
C ALA A 12 -2.61 -13.75 -31.51
N ALA A 13 -1.77 -14.23 -30.58
CA ALA A 13 -0.69 -15.18 -30.85
C ALA A 13 -1.23 -16.55 -31.33
N ALA A 14 -2.29 -17.05 -30.67
CA ALA A 14 -2.97 -18.28 -31.07
C ALA A 14 -3.61 -18.15 -32.46
N LEU A 15 -4.25 -17.02 -32.75
CA LEU A 15 -4.84 -16.73 -34.08
C LEU A 15 -3.76 -16.61 -35.13
N GLY A 16 -2.64 -15.95 -34.85
CA GLY A 16 -1.48 -15.84 -35.76
C GLY A 16 -0.87 -17.20 -36.08
N PHE A 17 -0.72 -18.10 -35.11
CA PHE A 17 -0.23 -19.46 -35.27
C PHE A 17 -1.18 -20.30 -36.15
N VAL A 18 -2.49 -20.19 -35.91
CA VAL A 18 -3.53 -20.88 -36.70
C VAL A 18 -3.55 -20.37 -38.14
N LEU A 19 -3.48 -19.07 -38.38
CA LEU A 19 -3.43 -18.47 -39.70
C LEU A 19 -2.14 -18.83 -40.45
N HIS A 20 -1.01 -18.91 -39.76
CA HIS A 20 0.26 -19.35 -40.34
C HIS A 20 0.23 -20.84 -40.77
N GLY A 21 -0.39 -21.72 -39.97
CA GLY A 21 -0.62 -23.12 -40.26
C GLY A 21 -1.56 -23.34 -41.46
N LEU A 22 -2.55 -22.46 -41.66
CA LEU A 22 -3.48 -22.50 -42.80
C LEU A 22 -2.83 -22.11 -44.13
N ARG A 23 -1.79 -21.27 -44.11
CA ARG A 23 -1.07 -20.84 -45.32
C ARG A 23 -0.12 -21.90 -45.89
N ARG A 24 0.27 -22.92 -45.10
CA ARG A 24 1.31 -23.91 -45.48
C ARG A 24 0.82 -25.31 -45.84
N GLY A 25 -0.50 -25.63 -45.89
CA GLY A 25 -0.88 -27.01 -46.14
C GLY A 25 -2.35 -27.21 -46.56
N GLY A 26 -2.54 -27.66 -47.78
CA GLY A 26 -3.85 -27.96 -48.36
C GLY A 26 -4.37 -29.35 -48.02
N GLY A 27 -5.34 -29.40 -47.09
CA GLY A 27 -6.15 -30.59 -46.81
C GLY A 27 -7.39 -30.21 -46.02
N THR A 28 -8.59 -30.52 -46.54
CA THR A 28 -9.88 -30.14 -45.92
C THR A 28 -10.02 -30.69 -44.51
N ARG A 29 -9.50 -31.88 -44.22
CA ARG A 29 -9.54 -32.53 -42.90
C ARG A 29 -8.69 -31.78 -41.85
N ARG A 30 -7.56 -31.24 -42.27
CA ARG A 30 -6.65 -30.49 -41.39
C ARG A 30 -7.23 -29.09 -41.02
N ARG A 31 -7.93 -28.48 -41.98
CA ARG A 31 -8.65 -27.19 -41.72
C ARG A 31 -9.77 -27.36 -40.67
N ALA A 32 -10.52 -28.46 -40.74
CA ALA A 32 -11.56 -28.76 -39.77
C ALA A 32 -10.98 -28.93 -38.34
N VAL A 33 -9.85 -29.62 -38.17
CA VAL A 33 -9.16 -29.81 -36.89
C VAL A 33 -8.70 -28.47 -36.31
N VAL A 34 -8.16 -27.59 -37.16
CA VAL A 34 -7.71 -26.26 -36.73
C VAL A 34 -8.87 -25.39 -36.22
N TRP A 35 -10.04 -25.43 -36.90
CA TRP A 35 -11.21 -24.71 -36.45
C TRP A 35 -11.82 -25.26 -35.17
N VAL A 36 -11.78 -26.59 -34.98
CA VAL A 36 -12.22 -27.24 -33.75
C VAL A 36 -11.35 -26.81 -32.56
N ILE A 37 -10.02 -26.82 -32.74
CA ILE A 37 -9.08 -26.38 -31.67
C ILE A 37 -9.25 -24.91 -31.39
N ALA A 38 -9.41 -24.05 -32.40
CA ALA A 38 -9.59 -22.62 -32.26
C ALA A 38 -10.90 -22.24 -31.48
N ALA A 39 -11.93 -23.07 -31.59
CA ALA A 39 -13.17 -22.89 -30.83
C ALA A 39 -13.12 -23.58 -29.45
N ALA A 40 -12.51 -24.74 -29.34
CA ALA A 40 -12.46 -25.55 -28.12
C ALA A 40 -11.61 -24.89 -27.01
N VAL A 41 -10.46 -24.27 -27.39
CA VAL A 41 -9.57 -23.66 -26.39
C VAL A 41 -10.21 -22.46 -25.67
N PRO A 42 -10.82 -21.46 -26.32
CA PRO A 42 -11.48 -20.38 -25.60
C PRO A 42 -12.72 -20.84 -24.83
N LEU A 43 -13.46 -21.82 -25.34
CA LEU A 43 -14.59 -22.40 -24.61
C LEU A 43 -14.14 -23.18 -23.36
N ALA A 44 -13.06 -23.95 -23.44
CA ALA A 44 -12.48 -24.62 -22.28
C ALA A 44 -11.90 -23.62 -21.27
N ALA A 45 -11.25 -22.55 -21.72
CA ALA A 45 -10.74 -21.50 -20.87
C ALA A 45 -11.88 -20.74 -20.18
N ALA A 46 -12.96 -20.45 -20.88
CA ALA A 46 -14.17 -19.85 -20.29
C ALA A 46 -14.84 -20.80 -19.27
N ALA A 47 -14.96 -22.09 -19.58
CA ALA A 47 -15.52 -23.07 -18.69
C ALA A 47 -14.66 -23.27 -17.41
N LEU A 48 -13.33 -23.31 -17.55
CA LEU A 48 -12.39 -23.36 -16.43
C LEU A 48 -12.48 -22.08 -15.58
N TYR A 49 -12.59 -20.92 -16.22
CA TYR A 49 -12.79 -19.65 -15.50
C TYR A 49 -14.13 -19.63 -14.73
N TYR A 50 -15.21 -20.16 -15.31
CA TYR A 50 -16.49 -20.27 -14.62
C TYR A 50 -16.49 -21.31 -13.49
N ALA A 51 -15.75 -22.42 -13.64
CA ALA A 51 -15.71 -23.51 -12.66
C ALA A 51 -14.73 -23.25 -11.50
N PHE A 52 -13.60 -22.62 -11.76
CA PHE A 52 -12.51 -22.44 -10.78
C PHE A 52 -12.11 -20.97 -10.56
N GLY A 53 -12.57 -20.05 -11.42
CA GLY A 53 -12.42 -18.62 -11.22
C GLY A 53 -13.38 -18.13 -10.15
N THR A 54 -13.11 -16.95 -9.61
CA THR A 54 -14.06 -16.20 -8.78
C THR A 54 -14.70 -15.13 -9.67
N PRO A 55 -15.73 -15.46 -10.51
CA PRO A 55 -16.42 -14.48 -11.35
C PRO A 55 -17.01 -13.34 -10.52
N GLN A 56 -17.37 -13.61 -9.26
CA GLN A 56 -17.84 -12.64 -8.27
C GLN A 56 -16.76 -11.61 -7.85
N ALA A 57 -15.46 -11.88 -8.06
CA ALA A 57 -14.41 -10.91 -7.79
C ALA A 57 -14.36 -9.77 -8.83
N VAL A 58 -14.95 -9.97 -10.00
CA VAL A 58 -15.13 -8.91 -11.02
C VAL A 58 -16.40 -8.11 -10.73
N ASP A 59 -17.38 -8.72 -10.08
CA ASP A 59 -18.65 -8.13 -9.69
C ASP A 59 -18.66 -7.54 -8.27
N SER A 60 -17.50 -7.50 -7.59
CA SER A 60 -17.40 -6.81 -6.29
C SER A 60 -17.66 -5.30 -6.37
N SER A 61 -17.71 -4.74 -7.59
CA SER A 61 -18.30 -3.43 -7.86
C SER A 61 -19.83 -3.46 -8.00
N SER A 62 -20.45 -4.64 -8.19
CA SER A 62 -21.89 -4.78 -8.40
C SER A 62 -22.66 -5.26 -7.16
N GLU A 63 -21.97 -5.76 -6.11
CA GLU A 63 -22.61 -5.95 -4.79
C GLU A 63 -22.79 -4.64 -4.02
N LEU A 64 -22.04 -3.61 -4.38
CA LEU A 64 -22.37 -2.23 -4.11
C LEU A 64 -23.25 -1.76 -5.29
N GLY A 65 -24.58 -1.76 -5.13
CA GLY A 65 -25.48 -1.25 -6.14
C GLY A 65 -25.02 0.10 -6.71
N PRO A 66 -25.48 0.55 -7.90
CA PRO A 66 -25.00 1.76 -8.59
C PRO A 66 -25.09 3.06 -7.76
N ASP A 67 -25.83 3.04 -6.65
CA ASP A 67 -25.92 4.11 -5.65
C ASP A 67 -24.85 4.05 -4.54
N ILE A 68 -23.87 3.10 -4.57
CA ILE A 68 -23.01 2.81 -3.42
C ILE A 68 -21.52 3.07 -3.68
N ALA A 69 -21.08 3.42 -4.87
CA ALA A 69 -19.73 3.94 -5.04
C ALA A 69 -19.63 5.29 -4.30
N PRO A 70 -18.70 5.44 -3.32
CA PRO A 70 -18.51 6.73 -2.67
C PRO A 70 -18.11 7.74 -3.75
N THR A 71 -18.98 8.71 -3.99
CA THR A 71 -18.73 9.76 -4.98
C THR A 71 -17.74 10.78 -4.46
N THR A 72 -17.55 10.83 -3.13
CA THR A 72 -16.61 11.73 -2.48
C THR A 72 -15.90 11.05 -1.29
N ALA A 73 -14.75 11.60 -0.90
CA ALA A 73 -14.05 11.17 0.32
C ALA A 73 -14.93 11.31 1.58
N ALA A 74 -15.83 12.30 1.60
CA ALA A 74 -16.77 12.51 2.70
C ALA A 74 -17.80 11.39 2.80
N ASP A 75 -18.32 10.92 1.67
CA ASP A 75 -19.27 9.78 1.64
C ASP A 75 -18.61 8.50 2.13
N TYR A 76 -17.33 8.29 1.78
CA TYR A 76 -16.57 7.14 2.25
C TYR A 76 -16.44 7.15 3.79
N VAL A 77 -16.07 8.29 4.38
CA VAL A 77 -15.99 8.45 5.84
C VAL A 77 -17.33 8.17 6.49
N THR A 78 -18.42 8.78 5.99
CA THR A 78 -19.77 8.60 6.55
C THR A 78 -20.21 7.13 6.55
N ARG A 79 -19.92 6.39 5.49
CA ARG A 79 -20.23 4.95 5.41
C ARG A 79 -19.40 4.14 6.36
N LEU A 80 -18.11 4.47 6.49
CA LEU A 80 -17.20 3.79 7.40
C LEU A 80 -17.62 4.00 8.86
N GLU A 81 -18.01 5.22 9.23
CA GLU A 81 -18.58 5.52 10.53
C GLU A 81 -19.89 4.74 10.79
N ALA A 82 -20.79 4.69 9.80
CA ALA A 82 -22.02 3.91 9.91
C ALA A 82 -21.76 2.40 10.05
N HIS A 83 -20.75 1.88 9.36
CA HIS A 83 -20.30 0.48 9.51
C HIS A 83 -19.77 0.24 10.93
N LEU A 84 -18.90 1.11 11.44
CA LEU A 84 -18.29 0.97 12.76
C LEU A 84 -19.29 1.14 13.92
N LYS A 85 -20.37 1.91 13.74
CA LYS A 85 -21.49 1.92 14.70
C LYS A 85 -22.15 0.55 14.84
N ARG A 86 -22.25 -0.23 13.75
CA ARG A 86 -22.80 -1.59 13.76
C ARG A 86 -21.77 -2.64 14.16
N GLN A 87 -20.51 -2.42 13.83
CA GLN A 87 -19.38 -3.33 14.08
C GLN A 87 -18.24 -2.62 14.82
N PRO A 88 -18.43 -2.23 16.09
CA PRO A 88 -17.45 -1.43 16.85
C PRO A 88 -16.13 -2.17 17.14
N ARG A 89 -16.10 -3.50 16.95
CA ARG A 89 -14.91 -4.34 17.14
C ARG A 89 -14.11 -4.57 15.85
N ASP A 90 -14.48 -3.93 14.75
CA ASP A 90 -13.72 -4.00 13.51
C ASP A 90 -12.49 -3.07 13.57
N ALA A 91 -11.38 -3.62 14.05
CA ALA A 91 -10.12 -2.88 14.15
C ALA A 91 -9.59 -2.40 12.79
N ARG A 92 -9.83 -3.14 11.70
CA ARG A 92 -9.43 -2.73 10.35
C ARG A 92 -10.25 -1.53 9.89
N GLY A 93 -11.54 -1.55 10.15
CA GLY A 93 -12.43 -0.42 9.88
C GLY A 93 -11.97 0.85 10.59
N TRP A 94 -11.55 0.75 11.86
CA TRP A 94 -10.98 1.88 12.61
C TRP A 94 -9.67 2.40 12.01
N VAL A 95 -8.76 1.52 11.56
CA VAL A 95 -7.54 1.95 10.85
C VAL A 95 -7.88 2.68 9.55
N LEU A 96 -8.83 2.16 8.76
CA LEU A 96 -9.27 2.81 7.52
C LEU A 96 -9.90 4.18 7.79
N LEU A 97 -10.70 4.31 8.86
CA LEU A 97 -11.27 5.58 9.27
C LEU A 97 -10.18 6.59 9.67
N GLY A 98 -9.16 6.12 10.39
CA GLY A 98 -7.99 6.93 10.74
C GLY A 98 -7.28 7.48 9.51
N ARG A 99 -7.00 6.63 8.52
CA ARG A 99 -6.40 7.03 7.24
C ARG A 99 -7.25 8.04 6.49
N ALA A 100 -8.55 7.78 6.37
CA ALA A 100 -9.48 8.68 5.68
C ALA A 100 -9.57 10.06 6.33
N HIS A 101 -9.53 10.12 7.67
CA HIS A 101 -9.45 11.38 8.39
C HIS A 101 -8.11 12.09 8.22
N ALA A 102 -6.98 11.34 8.21
CA ALA A 102 -5.65 11.89 7.98
C ALA A 102 -5.53 12.52 6.59
N GLU A 103 -6.02 11.82 5.54
CA GLU A 103 -6.08 12.35 4.17
C GLU A 103 -6.91 13.63 4.07
N ALA A 104 -7.97 13.73 4.87
CA ALA A 104 -8.80 14.94 4.98
C ALA A 104 -8.19 16.00 5.93
N SER A 105 -6.95 15.82 6.42
CA SER A 105 -6.26 16.69 7.39
C SER A 105 -7.04 16.87 8.70
N ARG A 106 -7.94 15.95 9.05
CA ARG A 106 -8.69 15.90 10.30
C ARG A 106 -7.93 15.09 11.35
N PHE A 107 -6.79 15.61 11.77
CA PHE A 107 -5.81 14.87 12.56
C PHE A 107 -6.35 14.43 13.93
N ASP A 108 -7.24 15.21 14.58
CA ASP A 108 -7.86 14.82 15.86
C ASP A 108 -8.75 13.58 15.69
N ALA A 109 -9.59 13.57 14.66
CA ALA A 109 -10.44 12.43 14.35
C ALA A 109 -9.63 11.21 13.91
N ALA A 110 -8.55 11.43 13.14
CA ALA A 110 -7.64 10.37 12.72
C ALA A 110 -6.96 9.71 13.94
N ALA A 111 -6.43 10.52 14.86
CA ALA A 111 -5.77 10.01 16.07
C ALA A 111 -6.75 9.22 16.96
N ALA A 112 -7.99 9.71 17.11
CA ALA A 112 -9.02 8.99 17.86
C ALA A 112 -9.35 7.64 17.22
N ALA A 113 -9.44 7.57 15.88
CA ALA A 113 -9.71 6.33 15.16
C ALA A 113 -8.55 5.32 15.28
N PHE A 114 -7.29 5.74 15.14
CA PHE A 114 -6.13 4.88 15.37
C PHE A 114 -6.05 4.38 16.83
N ALA A 115 -6.32 5.25 17.80
CA ALA A 115 -6.37 4.86 19.21
C ALA A 115 -7.45 3.79 19.45
N GLN A 116 -8.62 3.95 18.85
CA GLN A 116 -9.71 2.98 18.94
C GLN A 116 -9.35 1.66 18.27
N ALA A 117 -8.67 1.68 17.11
CA ALA A 117 -8.17 0.47 16.45
C ALA A 117 -7.25 -0.35 17.36
N ILE A 118 -6.32 0.31 18.05
CA ILE A 118 -5.41 -0.31 19.02
C ILE A 118 -6.21 -0.87 20.22
N ALA A 119 -7.17 -0.11 20.76
CA ALA A 119 -7.98 -0.53 21.91
C ALA A 119 -8.82 -1.79 21.59
N VAL A 120 -9.36 -1.87 20.38
CA VAL A 120 -10.17 -3.00 19.92
C VAL A 120 -9.35 -4.25 19.65
N SER A 121 -8.14 -4.12 19.14
CA SER A 121 -7.28 -5.27 18.81
C SER A 121 -5.80 -4.97 19.09
N PRO A 122 -5.40 -4.91 20.36
CA PRO A 122 -4.03 -4.56 20.73
C PRO A 122 -3.01 -5.58 20.18
N ASP A 123 -3.36 -6.85 20.17
CA ASP A 123 -2.45 -7.91 19.71
C ASP A 123 -2.17 -7.90 18.21
N LYS A 124 -3.03 -7.29 17.40
CA LYS A 124 -2.83 -7.20 15.95
C LYS A 124 -2.39 -5.80 15.55
N VAL A 125 -3.11 -4.77 15.98
CA VAL A 125 -2.88 -3.39 15.55
C VAL A 125 -1.64 -2.78 16.22
N ALA A 126 -1.47 -2.97 17.53
CA ALA A 126 -0.28 -2.47 18.23
C ALA A 126 1.01 -3.28 17.94
N LYS A 127 0.90 -4.35 17.14
CA LYS A 127 2.04 -5.14 16.64
C LYS A 127 2.27 -4.95 15.14
N ASP A 128 1.56 -4.02 14.49
CA ASP A 128 1.78 -3.65 13.10
C ASP A 128 2.63 -2.37 13.03
N PRO A 129 3.93 -2.46 12.63
CA PRO A 129 4.81 -1.31 12.57
C PRO A 129 4.29 -0.20 11.64
N ALA A 130 3.59 -0.57 10.55
CA ALA A 130 3.08 0.41 9.61
C ALA A 130 1.96 1.25 10.26
N VAL A 131 1.02 0.62 10.95
CA VAL A 131 -0.07 1.33 11.64
C VAL A 131 0.48 2.21 12.78
N LEU A 132 1.50 1.74 13.51
CA LEU A 132 2.15 2.54 14.53
C LEU A 132 2.81 3.81 13.95
N CYS A 133 3.47 3.69 12.80
CA CYS A 133 4.06 4.84 12.10
C CYS A 133 2.98 5.80 11.57
N GLU A 134 1.90 5.30 10.98
CA GLU A 134 0.78 6.13 10.53
C GLU A 134 0.14 6.89 11.70
N TYR A 135 -0.04 6.24 12.83
CA TYR A 135 -0.55 6.90 14.03
C TYR A 135 0.44 7.94 14.58
N ALA A 136 1.74 7.63 14.57
CA ALA A 136 2.78 8.57 14.97
C ALA A 136 2.79 9.82 14.07
N ASP A 137 2.64 9.64 12.75
CA ASP A 137 2.57 10.74 11.79
C ASP A 137 1.37 11.66 12.07
N VAL A 138 0.18 11.07 12.27
CA VAL A 138 -1.03 11.82 12.63
C VAL A 138 -0.84 12.63 13.92
N LEU A 139 -0.23 12.05 14.95
CA LEU A 139 0.06 12.75 16.21
C LEU A 139 1.11 13.85 16.03
N ALA A 140 2.10 13.62 15.17
CA ALA A 140 3.09 14.65 14.81
C ALA A 140 2.40 15.83 14.12
N MET A 141 1.50 15.57 13.18
CA MET A 141 0.73 16.62 12.49
C MET A 141 -0.15 17.43 13.44
N GLN A 142 -0.75 16.81 14.47
CA GLN A 142 -1.48 17.52 15.54
C GLN A 142 -0.62 18.53 16.30
N GLN A 143 0.67 18.25 16.45
CA GLN A 143 1.62 19.11 17.21
C GLN A 143 2.54 19.92 16.30
N GLY A 144 2.11 20.21 15.06
CA GLY A 144 2.84 21.04 14.11
C GLY A 144 4.04 20.34 13.47
N GLY A 145 3.96 19.04 13.27
CA GLY A 145 4.96 18.22 12.61
C GLY A 145 6.07 17.67 13.51
N ARG A 146 6.03 17.96 14.81
CA ARG A 146 7.06 17.51 15.76
C ARG A 146 6.91 16.04 16.09
N LEU A 147 8.02 15.31 16.05
CA LEU A 147 8.06 13.88 16.32
C LEU A 147 8.35 13.52 17.79
N SER A 148 8.56 14.51 18.66
CA SER A 148 8.83 14.30 20.09
C SER A 148 7.60 13.79 20.87
N GLY A 149 7.82 13.14 22.00
CA GLY A 149 6.76 12.66 22.88
C GLY A 149 6.10 11.37 22.39
N LYS A 150 4.78 11.35 22.31
CA LYS A 150 4.02 10.14 21.94
C LYS A 150 4.32 9.63 20.53
N PRO A 151 4.48 10.48 19.49
CA PRO A 151 4.94 10.00 18.17
C PRO A 151 6.24 9.20 18.26
N LEU A 152 7.26 9.70 18.97
CA LEU A 152 8.53 9.03 19.12
C LEU A 152 8.41 7.67 19.82
N GLN A 153 7.53 7.55 20.81
CA GLN A 153 7.26 6.27 21.49
C GLN A 153 6.70 5.22 20.51
N LEU A 154 5.77 5.63 19.64
CA LEU A 154 5.18 4.75 18.62
C LEU A 154 6.21 4.35 17.56
N ILE A 155 7.05 5.29 17.13
CA ILE A 155 8.16 5.04 16.19
C ILE A 155 9.16 4.04 16.79
N THR A 156 9.55 4.24 18.05
CA THR A 156 10.45 3.31 18.77
C THR A 156 9.83 1.93 18.85
N ARG A 157 8.53 1.85 19.18
CA ARG A 157 7.82 0.57 19.20
C ARG A 157 7.76 -0.10 17.84
N ALA A 158 7.57 0.66 16.75
CA ALA A 158 7.62 0.15 15.39
C ALA A 158 8.99 -0.44 15.05
N LEU A 159 10.09 0.21 15.46
CA LEU A 159 11.47 -0.30 15.28
C LEU A 159 11.77 -1.54 16.14
N GLU A 160 11.22 -1.64 17.35
CA GLU A 160 11.31 -2.86 18.16
C GLU A 160 10.65 -4.07 17.47
N LEU A 161 9.54 -3.85 16.79
CA LEU A 161 8.81 -4.88 16.04
C LEU A 161 9.48 -5.23 14.71
N ASN A 162 10.01 -4.23 14.03
CA ASN A 162 10.74 -4.36 12.78
C ASN A 162 11.82 -3.28 12.68
N SER A 163 13.04 -3.62 13.08
CA SER A 163 14.18 -2.69 13.09
C SER A 163 14.55 -2.12 11.72
N ARG A 164 14.08 -2.73 10.64
CA ARG A 164 14.31 -2.29 9.26
C ARG A 164 13.07 -1.70 8.59
N HIS A 165 12.03 -1.37 9.35
CA HIS A 165 10.81 -0.78 8.79
C HIS A 165 11.11 0.60 8.18
N PRO A 166 10.89 0.81 6.86
CA PRO A 166 11.39 2.01 6.17
C PRO A 166 10.83 3.32 6.74
N MET A 167 9.53 3.37 6.99
CA MET A 167 8.86 4.56 7.52
C MET A 167 9.32 4.86 8.95
N ALA A 168 9.49 3.83 9.79
CA ALA A 168 9.97 4.00 11.16
C ALA A 168 11.42 4.51 11.20
N LEU A 169 12.31 4.01 10.33
CA LEU A 169 13.69 4.49 10.20
C LEU A 169 13.73 5.96 9.74
N GLU A 170 12.91 6.32 8.77
CA GLU A 170 12.82 7.71 8.28
C GLU A 170 12.37 8.66 9.38
N MET A 171 11.29 8.31 10.07
CA MET A 171 10.73 9.11 11.16
C MET A 171 11.67 9.18 12.38
N ALA A 172 12.32 8.07 12.74
CA ALA A 172 13.31 8.05 13.83
C ALA A 172 14.52 8.93 13.53
N GLY A 173 14.99 8.90 12.27
CA GLY A 173 16.06 9.76 11.82
C GLY A 173 15.66 11.24 11.88
N SER A 174 14.45 11.57 11.45
CA SER A 174 13.91 12.93 11.52
C SER A 174 13.76 13.41 12.97
N ALA A 175 13.23 12.57 13.85
CA ALA A 175 13.10 12.88 15.27
C ALA A 175 14.48 13.13 15.94
N ALA A 176 15.45 12.29 15.64
CA ALA A 176 16.81 12.46 16.14
C ALA A 176 17.46 13.77 15.62
N TYR A 177 17.22 14.11 14.35
CA TYR A 177 17.69 15.37 13.77
C TYR A 177 17.06 16.60 14.44
N GLU A 178 15.73 16.58 14.68
CA GLU A 178 15.01 17.65 15.40
C GLU A 178 15.58 17.88 16.80
N GLU A 179 16.00 16.82 17.47
CA GLU A 179 16.59 16.89 18.81
C GLU A 179 18.09 17.18 18.82
N GLY A 180 18.71 17.45 17.67
CA GLY A 180 20.13 17.72 17.54
C GLY A 180 21.02 16.48 17.71
N ARG A 181 20.46 15.29 17.71
CA ARG A 181 21.15 14.00 17.78
C ARG A 181 21.57 13.54 16.39
N TYR A 182 22.44 14.33 15.75
CA TYR A 182 22.77 14.20 14.33
C TYR A 182 23.38 12.85 13.97
N GLU A 183 24.30 12.33 14.79
CA GLU A 183 24.90 11.00 14.57
C GLU A 183 23.85 9.88 14.57
N GLN A 184 22.86 9.98 15.45
CA GLN A 184 21.79 9.02 15.51
C GLN A 184 20.84 9.13 14.31
N ALA A 185 20.60 10.36 13.83
CA ALA A 185 19.83 10.59 12.59
C ALA A 185 20.54 9.95 11.40
N ILE A 186 21.87 10.15 11.26
CA ILE A 186 22.69 9.55 10.21
C ILE A 186 22.63 8.02 10.27
N HIS A 187 22.65 7.44 11.48
CA HIS A 187 22.55 5.99 11.66
C HIS A 187 21.20 5.46 11.13
N TYR A 188 20.06 6.01 11.56
CA TYR A 188 18.75 5.56 11.10
C TYR A 188 18.56 5.72 9.60
N TRP A 189 18.97 6.84 9.04
CA TRP A 189 18.89 7.09 7.61
C TRP A 189 19.85 6.22 6.82
N GLY A 190 21.00 5.87 7.41
CA GLY A 190 21.96 4.91 6.84
C GLY A 190 21.40 3.49 6.70
N GLU A 191 20.59 3.07 7.67
CA GLU A 191 19.86 1.79 7.60
C GLU A 191 18.72 1.80 6.55
N LEU A 192 18.14 2.97 6.29
CA LEU A 192 17.09 3.15 5.29
C LEU A 192 17.65 3.23 3.86
N LEU A 193 18.79 3.91 3.67
CA LEU A 193 19.32 4.26 2.35
C LEU A 193 19.47 3.06 1.39
N PRO A 194 19.98 1.88 1.82
CA PRO A 194 20.07 0.70 0.96
C PRO A 194 18.75 0.12 0.49
N GLN A 195 17.63 0.49 1.14
CA GLN A 195 16.29 0.02 0.78
C GLN A 195 15.65 0.88 -0.32
N LEU A 196 16.23 2.03 -0.60
CA LEU A 196 15.73 2.95 -1.63
C LEU A 196 16.39 2.67 -2.97
N ARG A 197 15.64 2.86 -4.07
CA ARG A 197 16.19 2.74 -5.42
C ARG A 197 17.23 3.83 -5.64
N PRO A 198 18.51 3.50 -5.96
CA PRO A 198 19.52 4.47 -6.26
C PRO A 198 19.07 5.47 -7.33
N GLY A 199 19.35 6.76 -7.12
CA GLY A 199 18.95 7.85 -8.04
C GLY A 199 17.46 8.22 -8.00
N SER A 200 16.62 7.56 -7.19
CA SER A 200 15.24 8.01 -6.97
C SER A 200 15.22 9.35 -6.21
N ARG A 201 14.16 10.12 -6.37
CA ARG A 201 13.96 11.37 -5.64
C ARG A 201 14.16 11.19 -4.12
N ARG A 202 13.53 10.14 -3.54
CA ARG A 202 13.62 9.85 -2.11
C ARG A 202 15.04 9.50 -1.67
N HIS A 203 15.80 8.74 -2.49
CA HIS A 203 17.21 8.43 -2.24
C HIS A 203 18.06 9.71 -2.23
N THR A 204 17.86 10.62 -3.18
CA THR A 204 18.57 11.88 -3.27
C THR A 204 18.24 12.81 -2.09
N GLU A 205 16.98 12.93 -1.73
CA GLU A 205 16.52 13.73 -0.58
C GLU A 205 17.10 13.20 0.74
N LEU A 206 17.11 11.89 0.93
CA LEU A 206 17.69 11.27 2.12
C LEU A 206 19.20 11.48 2.21
N THR A 207 19.91 11.29 1.10
CA THR A 207 21.36 11.56 1.04
C THR A 207 21.67 13.00 1.40
N ALA A 208 20.91 13.96 0.87
CA ALA A 208 21.08 15.37 1.20
C ALA A 208 20.76 15.68 2.68
N ALA A 209 19.78 14.99 3.27
CA ALA A 209 19.48 15.13 4.70
C ALA A 209 20.63 14.61 5.56
N MET A 210 21.22 13.46 5.19
CA MET A 210 22.38 12.90 5.88
C MET A 210 23.60 13.81 5.80
N GLU A 211 23.86 14.43 4.65
CA GLU A 211 24.96 15.41 4.52
C GLU A 211 24.72 16.64 5.40
N ARG A 212 23.51 17.17 5.45
CA ARG A 212 23.16 18.26 6.38
C ARG A 212 23.41 17.85 7.84
N ALA A 213 23.01 16.64 8.23
CA ALA A 213 23.25 16.14 9.58
C ALA A 213 24.73 16.01 9.90
N ARG A 214 25.57 15.55 8.96
CA ARG A 214 27.04 15.49 9.12
C ARG A 214 27.66 16.87 9.36
N LEU A 215 27.24 17.87 8.59
CA LEU A 215 27.73 19.25 8.77
C LEU A 215 27.34 19.81 10.12
N GLN A 216 26.13 19.55 10.59
CA GLN A 216 25.66 19.96 11.90
C GLN A 216 26.40 19.24 13.04
N ALA A 217 26.65 17.94 12.90
CA ALA A 217 27.44 17.18 13.88
C ALA A 217 28.88 17.72 14.04
N GLN A 218 29.51 18.12 12.93
CA GLN A 218 30.85 18.70 12.95
C GLN A 218 30.91 20.13 13.53
N SER A 219 29.81 20.89 13.39
CA SER A 219 29.73 22.27 13.90
C SER A 219 29.24 22.36 15.34
N ALA A 220 28.68 21.27 15.90
CA ALA A 220 28.23 21.24 17.28
C ALA A 220 29.42 21.25 18.23
N PRO A 221 29.46 22.14 19.25
CA PRO A 221 30.52 22.13 20.24
C PRO A 221 30.55 20.77 20.94
N GLN A 222 31.69 20.10 20.92
CA GLN A 222 31.91 18.87 21.68
C GLN A 222 31.72 19.18 23.16
N ARG A 223 30.61 18.74 23.75
CA ARG A 223 30.32 18.80 25.18
C ARG A 223 30.73 17.52 25.87
#